data_522565df3c8f78d903b06e62086ee11e
#
_entry.id   522565df3c8f78d903b06e62086ee11e
#
_cell.length_a   1.000
_cell.length_b   1.000
_cell.length_c   1.000
_cell.angle_alpha   90.00
_cell.angle_beta   90.00
_cell.angle_gamma   90.00
#
_symmetry.space_group_name_H-M   'P 1'
#
loop_
_entity.id
_entity.type
_entity.pdbx_description
1 polymer ?
#
loop_
_entity_poly.entity_id
_entity_poly.type
_entity_poly.pdbx_seq_one_letter_code
_entity_poly.pdbx_strand_id
1 'polypeptide(L)'
;MKKILIANRGEIAIRVMRSAREMGIKTVAVFSEADRNSLHVRYADEAVLIGPPPSSQSYLVMENIIKAAKDTGADAIHPGYGFLSENAAFADLVVASGLIFIGPTGDSMRMMGSKLAAKATAESHNIPLVPGTAKAIEDINEAKLIAEKIGFPILIKASAGGGGKGMRIVKNKEEFEQQMKLAVSEAISSFGDGAVFIERYVASPRHIEIQVLGDTHGNIVHLFERECSIQRRHQKVVEEAPSSVLTEKIREEMGQCAVMVAKACKYVGAGTVEFLLDENKNFYFLEMNTRLQVEHPVTEYITGLDLVKEQIKIARGEKLSFKQSDLKILGHAMEIRVYAEDPENNFLPDIGTLQTYKAPQGPGVRCDDAFEEGRTFARSEGILVGISSGAALKAADILAKRPENKGKTIVALLPDSGDR
;
A
#
# COMPACT_ATOMS: atom_id res chain seq x y z
N MET A 1 -2.38 -11.89 21.79
CA MET A 1 -1.52 -11.89 20.60
C MET A 1 -0.08 -11.78 21.07
N LYS A 2 0.69 -12.85 20.89
CA LYS A 2 2.08 -12.96 21.36
C LYS A 2 3.06 -13.11 20.20
N LYS A 3 2.58 -13.60 19.06
CA LYS A 3 3.39 -13.83 17.85
C LYS A 3 2.61 -13.51 16.60
N ILE A 4 3.20 -12.78 15.67
CA ILE A 4 2.59 -12.37 14.39
C ILE A 4 3.44 -12.92 13.24
N LEU A 5 2.81 -13.59 12.28
CA LEU A 5 3.42 -13.90 11.00
C LEU A 5 3.17 -12.74 10.03
N ILE A 6 4.22 -12.30 9.35
CA ILE A 6 4.14 -11.25 8.33
C ILE A 6 4.11 -11.91 6.95
N ALA A 7 2.92 -11.89 6.31
CA ALA A 7 2.71 -12.50 4.99
C ALA A 7 3.16 -11.57 3.86
N ASN A 8 4.39 -11.08 3.97
CA ASN A 8 4.99 -10.15 3.00
C ASN A 8 6.51 -10.22 3.05
N ARG A 9 7.18 -9.40 2.26
CA ARG A 9 8.65 -9.32 2.18
C ARG A 9 9.12 -7.85 2.10
N GLY A 10 10.45 -7.66 2.08
CA GLY A 10 11.07 -6.36 1.86
C GLY A 10 10.83 -5.37 3.01
N GLU A 11 10.75 -4.09 2.66
CA GLU A 11 10.66 -2.98 3.61
C GLU A 11 9.37 -3.04 4.46
N ILE A 12 8.23 -3.43 3.87
CA ILE A 12 6.97 -3.50 4.63
C ILE A 12 7.00 -4.61 5.68
N ALA A 13 7.64 -5.74 5.40
CA ALA A 13 7.78 -6.78 6.40
C ALA A 13 8.60 -6.29 7.60
N ILE A 14 9.72 -5.60 7.34
CA ILE A 14 10.55 -4.99 8.39
C ILE A 14 9.77 -3.91 9.14
N ARG A 15 9.02 -3.07 8.43
CA ARG A 15 8.17 -2.02 8.99
C ARG A 15 7.17 -2.59 10.01
N VAL A 16 6.48 -3.66 9.66
CA VAL A 16 5.54 -4.33 10.56
C VAL A 16 6.26 -4.96 11.75
N MET A 17 7.39 -5.63 11.51
CA MET A 17 8.18 -6.27 12.55
C MET A 17 8.72 -5.27 13.57
N ARG A 18 9.11 -4.06 13.16
CA ARG A 18 9.54 -2.99 14.07
C ARG A 18 8.45 -2.64 15.07
N SER A 19 7.24 -2.35 14.59
CA SER A 19 6.11 -2.03 15.47
C SER A 19 5.73 -3.20 16.37
N ALA A 20 5.72 -4.43 15.85
CA ALA A 20 5.44 -5.62 16.64
C ALA A 20 6.48 -5.82 17.76
N ARG A 21 7.76 -5.65 17.46
CA ARG A 21 8.87 -5.76 18.42
C ARG A 21 8.78 -4.69 19.51
N GLU A 22 8.48 -3.45 19.16
CA GLU A 22 8.26 -2.35 20.12
C GLU A 22 7.06 -2.61 21.03
N MET A 23 6.09 -3.42 20.59
CA MET A 23 4.95 -3.89 21.38
C MET A 23 5.24 -5.19 22.16
N GLY A 24 6.48 -5.70 22.13
CA GLY A 24 6.86 -6.95 22.79
C GLY A 24 6.29 -8.21 22.14
N ILE A 25 5.94 -8.15 20.84
CA ILE A 25 5.35 -9.25 20.08
C ILE A 25 6.44 -9.90 19.23
N LYS A 26 6.54 -11.23 19.28
CA LYS A 26 7.44 -11.99 18.40
C LYS A 26 6.97 -12.00 16.95
N THR A 27 7.89 -12.15 16.05
CA THR A 27 7.65 -12.03 14.61
C THR A 27 8.13 -13.27 13.84
N VAL A 28 7.35 -13.69 12.86
CA VAL A 28 7.70 -14.75 11.91
C VAL A 28 7.73 -14.13 10.51
N ALA A 29 8.88 -14.22 9.83
CA ALA A 29 9.00 -13.92 8.42
C ALA A 29 8.62 -15.13 7.57
N VAL A 30 8.01 -14.91 6.42
CA VAL A 30 7.94 -15.90 5.35
C VAL A 30 8.86 -15.47 4.21
N PHE A 31 9.44 -16.41 3.48
CA PHE A 31 10.34 -16.09 2.38
C PHE A 31 10.32 -17.15 1.27
N SER A 32 10.49 -16.70 0.01
CA SER A 32 10.78 -17.58 -1.11
C SER A 32 12.27 -17.95 -1.15
N GLU A 33 12.66 -18.95 -1.93
CA GLU A 33 14.07 -19.33 -2.07
C GLU A 33 14.95 -18.14 -2.47
N ALA A 34 14.46 -17.24 -3.34
CA ALA A 34 15.20 -16.05 -3.76
C ALA A 34 15.43 -15.06 -2.62
N ASP A 35 14.52 -14.98 -1.66
CA ASP A 35 14.57 -14.02 -0.55
C ASP A 35 15.28 -14.55 0.70
N ARG A 36 15.88 -15.76 0.64
CA ARG A 36 16.52 -16.44 1.79
C ARG A 36 17.50 -15.56 2.56
N ASN A 37 18.22 -14.71 1.87
CA ASN A 37 19.23 -13.81 2.44
C ASN A 37 18.72 -12.38 2.65
N SER A 38 17.44 -12.12 2.40
CA SER A 38 16.85 -10.79 2.54
C SER A 38 16.82 -10.34 4.01
N LEU A 39 16.85 -9.04 4.22
CA LEU A 39 16.93 -8.45 5.55
C LEU A 39 15.72 -8.82 6.43
N HIS A 40 14.51 -8.84 5.88
CA HIS A 40 13.31 -9.20 6.65
C HIS A 40 13.39 -10.62 7.24
N VAL A 41 14.07 -11.56 6.56
CA VAL A 41 14.29 -12.93 7.05
C VAL A 41 15.22 -12.94 8.26
N ARG A 42 16.26 -12.11 8.24
CA ARG A 42 17.22 -11.97 9.34
C ARG A 42 16.70 -11.13 10.49
N TYR A 43 15.79 -10.20 10.20
CA TYR A 43 15.22 -9.29 11.19
C TYR A 43 14.17 -9.97 12.09
N ALA A 44 13.46 -10.96 11.58
CA ALA A 44 12.43 -11.69 12.30
C ALA A 44 13.00 -12.58 13.42
N ASP A 45 12.19 -12.90 14.42
CA ASP A 45 12.55 -13.86 15.46
C ASP A 45 12.60 -15.29 14.90
N GLU A 46 11.71 -15.62 13.95
CA GLU A 46 11.65 -16.89 13.24
C GLU A 46 11.41 -16.65 11.74
N ALA A 47 11.82 -17.57 10.89
CA ALA A 47 11.59 -17.45 9.45
C ALA A 47 11.26 -18.81 8.81
N VAL A 48 10.30 -18.83 7.87
CA VAL A 48 9.81 -20.05 7.22
C VAL A 48 9.91 -19.91 5.70
N LEU A 49 10.52 -20.89 5.04
CA LEU A 49 10.52 -21.02 3.59
C LEU A 49 9.13 -21.46 3.13
N ILE A 50 8.53 -20.69 2.21
CA ILE A 50 7.16 -20.94 1.71
C ILE A 50 7.10 -21.38 0.25
N GLY A 51 8.22 -21.50 -0.44
CA GLY A 51 8.26 -22.01 -1.82
C GLY A 51 9.36 -21.41 -2.69
N PRO A 52 9.34 -21.75 -3.99
CA PRO A 52 10.32 -21.27 -4.95
C PRO A 52 10.17 -19.76 -5.26
N PRO A 53 11.10 -19.18 -6.06
CA PRO A 53 11.14 -17.73 -6.32
C PRO A 53 9.86 -17.08 -6.85
N PRO A 54 9.07 -17.69 -7.78
CA PRO A 54 7.87 -17.05 -8.27
C PRO A 54 6.83 -16.84 -7.16
N SER A 55 6.28 -15.63 -7.06
CA SER A 55 5.28 -15.28 -6.04
C SER A 55 4.01 -16.15 -6.12
N SER A 56 3.63 -16.56 -7.33
CA SER A 56 2.51 -17.48 -7.56
C SER A 56 2.70 -18.88 -6.97
N GLN A 57 3.94 -19.24 -6.63
CA GLN A 57 4.30 -20.52 -6.03
C GLN A 57 4.80 -20.39 -4.58
N SER A 58 4.75 -19.18 -4.02
CA SER A 58 5.22 -18.85 -2.67
C SER A 58 4.27 -17.89 -1.96
N TYR A 59 4.46 -16.59 -2.09
CA TYR A 59 3.72 -15.55 -1.35
C TYR A 59 2.21 -15.50 -1.65
N LEU A 60 1.76 -16.01 -2.80
CA LEU A 60 0.35 -16.06 -3.19
C LEU A 60 -0.31 -17.42 -2.89
N VAL A 61 0.44 -18.39 -2.35
CA VAL A 61 -0.10 -19.69 -1.94
C VAL A 61 -0.59 -19.60 -0.49
N MET A 62 -1.89 -19.41 -0.34
CA MET A 62 -2.54 -19.15 0.96
C MET A 62 -2.28 -20.28 1.96
N GLU A 63 -2.33 -21.52 1.51
CA GLU A 63 -2.15 -22.73 2.34
C GLU A 63 -0.74 -22.77 2.95
N ASN A 64 0.29 -22.34 2.21
CA ASN A 64 1.65 -22.30 2.71
C ASN A 64 1.83 -21.26 3.83
N ILE A 65 1.16 -20.10 3.69
CA ILE A 65 1.15 -19.05 4.71
C ILE A 65 0.44 -19.53 5.98
N ILE A 66 -0.74 -20.15 5.84
CA ILE A 66 -1.48 -20.70 6.98
C ILE A 66 -0.69 -21.81 7.67
N LYS A 67 -0.07 -22.70 6.89
CA LYS A 67 0.77 -23.77 7.43
C LYS A 67 1.95 -23.19 8.23
N ALA A 68 2.66 -22.21 7.66
CA ALA A 68 3.77 -21.54 8.33
C ALA A 68 3.34 -20.89 9.66
N ALA A 69 2.14 -20.24 9.69
CA ALA A 69 1.60 -19.66 10.91
C ALA A 69 1.30 -20.70 11.98
N LYS A 70 0.69 -21.81 11.61
CA LYS A 70 0.39 -22.91 12.53
C LYS A 70 1.64 -23.61 13.05
N ASP A 71 2.59 -23.90 12.16
CA ASP A 71 3.84 -24.61 12.52
C ASP A 71 4.70 -23.78 13.49
N THR A 72 4.67 -22.45 13.39
CA THR A 72 5.39 -21.54 14.28
C THR A 72 4.60 -21.11 15.51
N GLY A 73 3.31 -21.47 15.60
CA GLY A 73 2.42 -21.04 16.68
C GLY A 73 2.16 -19.54 16.68
N ALA A 74 2.08 -18.92 15.50
CA ALA A 74 1.66 -17.52 15.39
C ALA A 74 0.16 -17.38 15.73
N ASP A 75 -0.20 -16.30 16.44
CA ASP A 75 -1.59 -15.99 16.80
C ASP A 75 -2.32 -15.24 15.68
N ALA A 76 -1.56 -14.51 14.86
CA ALA A 76 -2.11 -13.58 13.89
C ALA A 76 -1.24 -13.50 12.63
N ILE A 77 -1.85 -13.02 11.54
CA ILE A 77 -1.18 -12.75 10.28
C ILE A 77 -1.37 -11.28 9.90
N HIS A 78 -0.26 -10.57 9.62
CA HIS A 78 -0.28 -9.23 9.04
C HIS A 78 0.09 -9.34 7.55
N PRO A 79 -0.80 -8.92 6.63
CA PRO A 79 -0.55 -9.09 5.19
C PRO A 79 0.36 -8.01 4.58
N GLY A 80 0.63 -6.90 5.29
CA GLY A 80 1.30 -5.72 4.72
C GLY A 80 0.45 -5.05 3.64
N TYR A 81 1.04 -4.80 2.49
CA TYR A 81 0.37 -4.34 1.27
C TYR A 81 0.83 -5.16 0.05
N GLY A 82 0.04 -5.16 -1.05
CA GLY A 82 0.27 -6.08 -2.19
C GLY A 82 -0.03 -7.54 -1.82
N PHE A 83 0.41 -8.47 -2.65
CA PHE A 83 0.18 -9.92 -2.49
C PHE A 83 -1.27 -10.26 -2.06
N LEU A 84 -1.44 -10.78 -0.84
CA LEU A 84 -2.73 -11.23 -0.31
C LEU A 84 -3.45 -10.19 0.56
N SER A 85 -2.94 -8.96 0.64
CA SER A 85 -3.47 -7.94 1.56
C SER A 85 -4.91 -7.50 1.28
N GLU A 86 -5.37 -7.60 0.03
CA GLU A 86 -6.74 -7.28 -0.40
C GLU A 86 -7.50 -8.54 -0.89
N ASN A 87 -7.00 -9.73 -0.54
CA ASN A 87 -7.63 -10.98 -0.92
C ASN A 87 -8.64 -11.42 0.16
N ALA A 88 -9.94 -11.25 -0.15
CA ALA A 88 -11.03 -11.59 0.77
C ALA A 88 -11.04 -13.08 1.14
N ALA A 89 -10.74 -13.98 0.18
CA ALA A 89 -10.68 -15.42 0.46
C ALA A 89 -9.54 -15.77 1.43
N PHE A 90 -8.42 -15.07 1.33
CA PHE A 90 -7.32 -15.23 2.29
C PHE A 90 -7.69 -14.74 3.69
N ALA A 91 -8.32 -13.58 3.80
CA ALA A 91 -8.80 -13.08 5.10
C ALA A 91 -9.77 -14.08 5.77
N ASP A 92 -10.73 -14.60 5.00
CA ASP A 92 -11.67 -15.60 5.49
C ASP A 92 -10.97 -16.91 5.89
N LEU A 93 -9.99 -17.36 5.09
CA LEU A 93 -9.23 -18.59 5.37
C LEU A 93 -8.39 -18.45 6.66
N VAL A 94 -7.79 -17.29 6.90
CA VAL A 94 -7.04 -16.99 8.14
C VAL A 94 -7.97 -17.14 9.35
N VAL A 95 -9.15 -16.50 9.31
CA VAL A 95 -10.14 -16.57 10.39
C VAL A 95 -10.69 -17.98 10.58
N ALA A 96 -11.04 -18.67 9.49
CA ALA A 96 -11.50 -20.06 9.52
C ALA A 96 -10.43 -21.04 10.07
N SER A 97 -9.16 -20.66 9.96
CA SER A 97 -8.04 -21.43 10.52
C SER A 97 -7.78 -21.19 12.01
N GLY A 98 -8.61 -20.36 12.68
CA GLY A 98 -8.46 -20.01 14.08
C GLY A 98 -7.37 -18.94 14.34
N LEU A 99 -6.94 -18.22 13.31
CA LEU A 99 -5.94 -17.17 13.39
C LEU A 99 -6.59 -15.79 13.27
N ILE A 100 -5.93 -14.75 13.76
CA ILE A 100 -6.38 -13.36 13.63
C ILE A 100 -5.81 -12.77 12.32
N PHE A 101 -6.68 -12.26 11.45
CA PHE A 101 -6.24 -11.45 10.32
C PHE A 101 -6.11 -9.98 10.76
N ILE A 102 -4.92 -9.40 10.62
CA ILE A 102 -4.68 -7.98 10.96
C ILE A 102 -5.02 -7.13 9.74
N GLY A 103 -6.28 -6.77 9.63
CA GLY A 103 -6.85 -6.05 8.48
C GLY A 103 -8.38 -6.07 8.51
N PRO A 104 -9.03 -5.63 7.42
CA PRO A 104 -10.47 -5.63 7.30
C PRO A 104 -11.04 -7.03 7.10
N THR A 105 -12.36 -7.15 7.22
CA THR A 105 -13.07 -8.40 6.95
C THR A 105 -13.12 -8.71 5.45
N GLY A 106 -13.25 -9.99 5.08
CA GLY A 106 -13.43 -10.39 3.70
C GLY A 106 -14.65 -9.72 3.04
N ASP A 107 -15.71 -9.46 3.80
CA ASP A 107 -16.92 -8.77 3.29
C ASP A 107 -16.63 -7.31 2.92
N SER A 108 -15.89 -6.58 3.76
CA SER A 108 -15.46 -5.20 3.44
C SER A 108 -14.58 -5.17 2.19
N MET A 109 -13.66 -6.14 2.06
CA MET A 109 -12.81 -6.28 0.88
C MET A 109 -13.63 -6.57 -0.38
N ARG A 110 -14.59 -7.49 -0.33
CA ARG A 110 -15.46 -7.81 -1.48
C ARG A 110 -16.31 -6.61 -1.90
N MET A 111 -16.86 -5.88 -0.93
CA MET A 111 -17.69 -4.70 -1.20
C MET A 111 -16.88 -3.59 -1.89
N MET A 112 -15.70 -3.26 -1.35
CA MET A 112 -14.89 -2.16 -1.87
C MET A 112 -13.99 -2.55 -3.06
N GLY A 113 -13.63 -3.81 -3.19
CA GLY A 113 -12.87 -4.34 -4.33
C GLY A 113 -13.66 -4.40 -5.64
N SER A 114 -14.98 -4.41 -5.57
CA SER A 114 -15.84 -4.28 -6.74
C SER A 114 -16.09 -2.81 -7.06
N LYS A 115 -15.58 -2.31 -8.20
CA LYS A 115 -15.80 -0.92 -8.65
C LYS A 115 -17.27 -0.54 -8.70
N LEU A 116 -18.14 -1.49 -9.11
CA LEU A 116 -19.59 -1.27 -9.15
C LEU A 116 -20.19 -1.15 -7.75
N ALA A 117 -19.85 -2.08 -6.85
CA ALA A 117 -20.37 -2.06 -5.50
C ALA A 117 -19.86 -0.84 -4.71
N ALA A 118 -18.60 -0.47 -4.88
CA ALA A 118 -18.03 0.71 -4.24
C ALA A 118 -18.70 2.00 -4.72
N LYS A 119 -18.94 2.16 -6.05
CA LYS A 119 -19.68 3.31 -6.60
C LYS A 119 -21.13 3.33 -6.13
N ALA A 120 -21.84 2.20 -6.15
CA ALA A 120 -23.22 2.13 -5.66
C ALA A 120 -23.30 2.48 -4.16
N THR A 121 -22.33 2.05 -3.38
CA THR A 121 -22.23 2.43 -1.97
C THR A 121 -21.99 3.93 -1.80
N ALA A 122 -21.08 4.52 -2.58
CA ALA A 122 -20.84 5.96 -2.54
C ALA A 122 -22.08 6.76 -2.96
N GLU A 123 -22.75 6.36 -4.03
CA GLU A 123 -23.97 7.00 -4.51
C GLU A 123 -25.12 6.96 -3.48
N SER A 124 -25.33 5.82 -2.83
CA SER A 124 -26.35 5.66 -1.80
C SER A 124 -26.13 6.54 -0.55
N HIS A 125 -24.92 7.03 -0.35
CA HIS A 125 -24.53 7.93 0.74
C HIS A 125 -24.29 9.36 0.27
N ASN A 126 -24.73 9.73 -0.95
CA ASN A 126 -24.55 11.04 -1.56
C ASN A 126 -23.08 11.51 -1.64
N ILE A 127 -22.15 10.58 -1.77
CA ILE A 127 -20.73 10.89 -1.95
C ILE A 127 -20.52 11.28 -3.42
N PRO A 128 -19.84 12.41 -3.71
CA PRO A 128 -19.65 12.86 -5.08
C PRO A 128 -18.93 11.83 -5.93
N LEU A 129 -19.51 11.45 -7.06
CA LEU A 129 -18.91 10.59 -8.09
C LEU A 129 -18.61 11.41 -9.33
N VAL A 130 -17.59 11.02 -10.08
CA VAL A 130 -17.39 11.57 -11.43
C VAL A 130 -18.64 11.29 -12.25
N PRO A 131 -19.27 12.33 -12.85
CA PRO A 131 -20.45 12.15 -13.68
C PRO A 131 -20.19 11.10 -14.76
N GLY A 132 -21.00 10.06 -14.82
CA GLY A 132 -20.72 8.92 -15.69
C GLY A 132 -21.83 7.88 -15.66
N THR A 133 -21.54 6.71 -16.23
CA THR A 133 -22.47 5.58 -16.26
C THR A 133 -22.43 4.79 -14.97
N ALA A 134 -23.60 4.45 -14.45
CA ALA A 134 -23.73 3.59 -13.28
C ALA A 134 -23.49 2.11 -13.61
N LYS A 135 -23.66 1.73 -14.88
CA LYS A 135 -23.49 0.36 -15.38
C LYS A 135 -22.59 0.37 -16.61
N ALA A 136 -21.97 -0.77 -16.87
CA ALA A 136 -21.25 -1.00 -18.10
C ALA A 136 -22.24 -0.94 -19.28
N ILE A 137 -21.80 -0.38 -20.40
CA ILE A 137 -22.58 -0.19 -21.62
C ILE A 137 -21.99 -1.07 -22.72
N GLU A 138 -22.86 -1.77 -23.44
CA GLU A 138 -22.53 -2.55 -24.61
C GLU A 138 -23.08 -1.90 -25.90
N ASP A 139 -24.21 -1.21 -25.80
CA ASP A 139 -24.86 -0.53 -26.94
C ASP A 139 -24.22 0.85 -27.23
N ILE A 140 -23.73 1.02 -28.45
CA ILE A 140 -23.03 2.24 -28.87
C ILE A 140 -23.97 3.45 -28.97
N ASN A 141 -25.27 3.24 -29.28
CA ASN A 141 -26.23 4.33 -29.39
C ASN A 141 -26.64 4.85 -28.01
N GLU A 142 -26.84 3.92 -27.06
CA GLU A 142 -27.05 4.27 -25.65
C GLU A 142 -25.83 5.04 -25.10
N ALA A 143 -24.64 4.52 -25.37
CA ALA A 143 -23.38 5.14 -25.00
C ALA A 143 -23.25 6.58 -25.52
N LYS A 144 -23.66 6.83 -26.76
CA LYS A 144 -23.63 8.16 -27.40
C LYS A 144 -24.56 9.16 -26.72
N LEU A 145 -25.78 8.73 -26.42
CA LEU A 145 -26.75 9.59 -25.72
C LEU A 145 -26.26 9.96 -24.30
N ILE A 146 -25.64 9.02 -23.60
CA ILE A 146 -25.07 9.26 -22.28
C ILE A 146 -23.87 10.21 -22.38
N ALA A 147 -22.98 10.00 -23.34
CA ALA A 147 -21.83 10.86 -23.58
C ALA A 147 -22.24 12.32 -23.86
N GLU A 148 -23.30 12.53 -24.68
CA GLU A 148 -23.86 13.85 -24.97
C GLU A 148 -24.44 14.51 -23.70
N LYS A 149 -25.09 13.72 -22.85
CA LYS A 149 -25.66 14.21 -21.57
C LYS A 149 -24.59 14.60 -20.56
N ILE A 150 -23.49 13.82 -20.49
CA ILE A 150 -22.35 14.09 -19.59
C ILE A 150 -21.59 15.34 -20.07
N GLY A 151 -21.49 15.52 -21.40
CA GLY A 151 -20.70 16.57 -22.04
C GLY A 151 -19.22 16.15 -22.24
N PHE A 152 -18.65 16.58 -23.38
CA PHE A 152 -17.24 16.33 -23.70
C PHE A 152 -16.31 17.34 -23.03
N PRO A 153 -15.05 16.96 -22.75
CA PRO A 153 -14.43 15.66 -23.05
C PRO A 153 -14.88 14.57 -22.06
N ILE A 154 -14.91 13.33 -22.54
CA ILE A 154 -15.24 12.14 -21.74
C ILE A 154 -14.09 11.13 -21.75
N LEU A 155 -14.14 10.20 -20.80
CA LEU A 155 -13.23 9.07 -20.68
C LEU A 155 -14.02 7.78 -20.83
N ILE A 156 -13.64 6.93 -21.79
CA ILE A 156 -14.14 5.57 -21.94
C ILE A 156 -13.17 4.64 -21.21
N LYS A 157 -13.68 3.75 -20.37
CA LYS A 157 -12.91 2.79 -19.58
C LYS A 157 -13.43 1.37 -19.77
N ALA A 158 -12.56 0.41 -20.01
CA ALA A 158 -12.94 -1.01 -20.00
C ALA A 158 -13.41 -1.44 -18.61
N SER A 159 -14.50 -2.21 -18.54
CA SER A 159 -15.08 -2.72 -17.29
C SER A 159 -14.08 -3.57 -16.49
N ALA A 160 -13.39 -4.46 -17.15
CA ALA A 160 -12.38 -5.34 -16.59
C ALA A 160 -10.97 -4.69 -16.53
N GLY A 161 -10.81 -3.43 -17.01
CA GLY A 161 -9.54 -2.73 -17.09
C GLY A 161 -9.06 -2.19 -15.73
N GLY A 162 -7.73 -2.10 -15.60
CA GLY A 162 -7.07 -1.50 -14.43
C GLY A 162 -5.70 -0.92 -14.80
N GLY A 163 -5.15 -0.04 -13.95
CA GLY A 163 -3.81 0.51 -14.15
C GLY A 163 -3.64 1.34 -15.43
N GLY A 164 -4.70 1.97 -15.94
CA GLY A 164 -4.64 2.80 -17.15
C GLY A 164 -4.83 2.06 -18.48
N LYS A 165 -4.88 0.73 -18.50
CA LYS A 165 -5.17 -0.04 -19.71
C LYS A 165 -6.66 -0.02 -20.05
N GLY A 166 -6.99 0.09 -21.33
CA GLY A 166 -8.38 0.16 -21.80
C GLY A 166 -9.06 1.50 -21.51
N MET A 167 -8.30 2.60 -21.39
CA MET A 167 -8.83 3.95 -21.21
C MET A 167 -8.58 4.79 -22.47
N ARG A 168 -9.63 5.52 -22.92
CA ARG A 168 -9.56 6.43 -24.06
C ARG A 168 -10.26 7.74 -23.78
N ILE A 169 -9.56 8.85 -24.04
CA ILE A 169 -10.13 10.19 -23.95
C ILE A 169 -10.80 10.52 -25.29
N VAL A 170 -12.06 10.97 -25.22
CA VAL A 170 -12.83 11.44 -26.37
C VAL A 170 -13.09 12.92 -26.20
N LYS A 171 -12.54 13.74 -27.06
CA LYS A 171 -12.56 15.20 -26.92
C LYS A 171 -13.86 15.84 -27.39
N ASN A 172 -14.49 15.23 -28.38
CA ASN A 172 -15.68 15.77 -29.04
C ASN A 172 -16.60 14.64 -29.53
N LYS A 173 -17.80 15.02 -29.99
CA LYS A 173 -18.83 14.09 -30.47
C LYS A 173 -18.42 13.36 -31.74
N GLU A 174 -17.66 14.01 -32.62
CA GLU A 174 -17.23 13.48 -33.90
C GLU A 174 -16.31 12.28 -33.74
N GLU A 175 -15.45 12.29 -32.72
CA GLU A 175 -14.52 11.22 -32.43
C GLU A 175 -15.17 10.03 -31.68
N PHE A 176 -16.33 10.23 -31.08
CA PHE A 176 -16.93 9.30 -30.12
C PHE A 176 -17.06 7.88 -30.67
N GLU A 177 -17.69 7.73 -31.84
CA GLU A 177 -18.01 6.40 -32.40
C GLU A 177 -16.76 5.60 -32.73
N GLN A 178 -15.74 6.27 -33.29
CA GLN A 178 -14.46 5.63 -33.60
C GLN A 178 -13.74 5.19 -32.30
N GLN A 179 -13.64 6.08 -31.31
CA GLN A 179 -12.95 5.79 -30.06
C GLN A 179 -13.68 4.72 -29.25
N MET A 180 -15.00 4.70 -29.28
CA MET A 180 -15.81 3.66 -28.64
C MET A 180 -15.53 2.28 -29.22
N LYS A 181 -15.56 2.14 -30.57
CA LYS A 181 -15.23 0.88 -31.25
C LYS A 181 -13.83 0.37 -30.91
N LEU A 182 -12.85 1.28 -30.86
CA LEU A 182 -11.48 0.95 -30.48
C LEU A 182 -11.37 0.52 -29.02
N ALA A 183 -12.07 1.20 -28.10
CA ALA A 183 -12.08 0.86 -26.68
C ALA A 183 -12.69 -0.54 -26.44
N VAL A 184 -13.82 -0.84 -27.06
CA VAL A 184 -14.47 -2.15 -26.98
C VAL A 184 -13.57 -3.25 -27.56
N SER A 185 -12.96 -3.03 -28.73
CA SER A 185 -12.05 -4.01 -29.36
C SER A 185 -10.82 -4.28 -28.47
N GLU A 186 -10.25 -3.24 -27.86
CA GLU A 186 -9.13 -3.37 -26.93
C GLU A 186 -9.53 -4.09 -25.64
N ALA A 187 -10.73 -3.82 -25.13
CA ALA A 187 -11.28 -4.49 -23.96
C ALA A 187 -11.47 -5.99 -24.20
N ILE A 188 -12.07 -6.36 -25.32
CA ILE A 188 -12.24 -7.76 -25.73
C ILE A 188 -10.87 -8.46 -25.86
N SER A 189 -9.93 -7.84 -26.56
CA SER A 189 -8.63 -8.46 -26.81
C SER A 189 -7.77 -8.61 -25.55
N SER A 190 -7.88 -7.68 -24.61
CA SER A 190 -7.05 -7.64 -23.39
C SER A 190 -7.67 -8.37 -22.21
N PHE A 191 -9.01 -8.40 -22.12
CA PHE A 191 -9.73 -8.86 -20.93
C PHE A 191 -10.83 -9.88 -21.25
N GLY A 192 -11.13 -10.13 -22.52
CA GLY A 192 -12.20 -11.05 -22.92
C GLY A 192 -13.62 -10.49 -22.77
N ASP A 193 -13.77 -9.23 -22.34
CA ASP A 193 -15.04 -8.56 -22.09
C ASP A 193 -15.03 -7.17 -22.74
N GLY A 194 -16.04 -6.89 -23.59
CA GLY A 194 -16.17 -5.62 -24.32
C GLY A 194 -16.94 -4.54 -23.58
N ALA A 195 -17.43 -4.80 -22.38
CA ALA A 195 -18.19 -3.86 -21.59
C ALA A 195 -17.34 -2.65 -21.18
N VAL A 196 -17.86 -1.43 -21.34
CA VAL A 196 -17.18 -0.17 -21.05
C VAL A 196 -18.02 0.76 -20.20
N PHE A 197 -17.34 1.62 -19.45
CA PHE A 197 -17.92 2.77 -18.73
C PHE A 197 -17.58 4.07 -19.44
N ILE A 198 -18.46 5.04 -19.33
CA ILE A 198 -18.23 6.41 -19.79
C ILE A 198 -18.30 7.34 -18.58
N GLU A 199 -17.30 8.19 -18.43
CA GLU A 199 -17.23 9.18 -17.37
C GLU A 199 -16.80 10.54 -17.94
N ARG A 200 -17.15 11.63 -17.26
CA ARG A 200 -16.57 12.94 -17.57
C ARG A 200 -15.05 12.85 -17.44
N TYR A 201 -14.34 13.38 -18.41
CA TYR A 201 -12.89 13.52 -18.29
C TYR A 201 -12.56 14.70 -17.36
N VAL A 202 -11.90 14.42 -16.27
CA VAL A 202 -11.37 15.43 -15.35
C VAL A 202 -9.95 15.77 -15.84
N ALA A 203 -9.78 17.00 -16.33
CA ALA A 203 -8.46 17.43 -16.83
C ALA A 203 -7.52 17.70 -15.65
N SER A 204 -6.27 17.24 -15.76
CA SER A 204 -5.20 17.46 -14.77
C SER A 204 -5.67 17.31 -13.31
N PRO A 205 -6.35 16.21 -12.96
CA PRO A 205 -6.88 16.06 -11.61
C PRO A 205 -5.76 15.93 -10.59
N ARG A 206 -5.97 16.48 -9.40
CA ARG A 206 -5.18 16.13 -8.24
C ARG A 206 -5.67 14.80 -7.67
N HIS A 207 -4.74 13.95 -7.30
CA HIS A 207 -5.02 12.68 -6.63
C HIS A 207 -4.87 12.89 -5.12
N ILE A 208 -6.00 12.99 -4.44
CA ILE A 208 -6.07 13.20 -3.00
C ILE A 208 -6.65 11.96 -2.35
N GLU A 209 -6.07 11.52 -1.29
CA GLU A 209 -6.53 10.33 -0.57
C GLU A 209 -6.66 10.62 0.92
N ILE A 210 -7.67 10.02 1.54
CA ILE A 210 -7.94 10.17 2.96
C ILE A 210 -7.65 8.87 3.68
N GLN A 211 -6.72 8.90 4.64
CA GLN A 211 -6.46 7.78 5.53
C GLN A 211 -7.63 7.61 6.49
N VAL A 212 -8.22 6.42 6.55
CA VAL A 212 -9.21 6.06 7.57
C VAL A 212 -8.67 4.99 8.50
N LEU A 213 -9.19 4.98 9.72
CA LEU A 213 -8.89 3.97 10.74
C LEU A 213 -10.19 3.62 11.46
N GLY A 214 -10.54 2.33 11.47
CA GLY A 214 -11.76 1.83 12.10
C GLY A 214 -11.49 0.71 13.07
N ASP A 215 -12.16 0.71 14.25
CA ASP A 215 -12.10 -0.40 15.21
C ASP A 215 -13.27 -1.38 15.05
N THR A 216 -13.20 -2.50 15.77
CA THR A 216 -14.26 -3.52 15.79
C THR A 216 -15.51 -3.10 16.57
N HIS A 217 -15.53 -1.92 17.17
CA HIS A 217 -16.62 -1.36 17.97
C HIS A 217 -17.43 -0.32 17.21
N GLY A 218 -17.10 -0.07 15.94
CA GLY A 218 -17.80 0.89 15.07
C GLY A 218 -17.28 2.32 15.16
N ASN A 219 -16.18 2.57 15.89
CA ASN A 219 -15.53 3.86 15.85
C ASN A 219 -14.68 3.96 14.60
N ILE A 220 -14.90 4.98 13.79
CA ILE A 220 -14.13 5.26 12.58
C ILE A 220 -13.76 6.73 12.58
N VAL A 221 -12.48 7.01 12.31
CA VAL A 221 -11.92 8.35 12.16
C VAL A 221 -11.17 8.48 10.83
N HIS A 222 -11.00 9.71 10.34
CA HIS A 222 -10.03 9.99 9.30
C HIS A 222 -8.76 10.63 9.89
N LEU A 223 -7.62 10.32 9.28
CA LEU A 223 -6.30 10.79 9.69
C LEU A 223 -5.72 11.79 8.68
N PHE A 224 -6.60 12.63 8.16
CA PHE A 224 -6.32 13.64 7.15
C PHE A 224 -5.94 13.06 5.79
N GLU A 225 -5.54 13.95 4.88
CA GLU A 225 -5.22 13.61 3.52
C GLU A 225 -3.73 13.41 3.26
N ARG A 226 -3.48 12.73 2.14
CA ARG A 226 -2.22 12.73 1.41
C ARG A 226 -2.47 13.20 -0.01
N GLU A 227 -1.57 13.98 -0.58
CA GLU A 227 -1.55 14.32 -1.98
C GLU A 227 -0.58 13.42 -2.72
N CYS A 228 -1.08 12.70 -3.73
CA CYS A 228 -0.35 11.71 -4.51
C CYS A 228 -0.41 12.01 -6.01
N SER A 229 -0.45 13.29 -6.37
CA SER A 229 -0.60 13.75 -7.77
C SER A 229 0.64 13.54 -8.62
N ILE A 230 1.83 13.45 -8.00
CA ILE A 230 3.09 13.22 -8.72
C ILE A 230 3.22 11.72 -8.98
N GLN A 231 2.87 11.36 -10.19
CA GLN A 231 2.83 9.96 -10.63
C GLN A 231 3.58 9.79 -11.95
N ARG A 232 4.11 8.59 -12.16
CA ARG A 232 4.66 8.15 -13.43
C ARG A 232 3.97 6.88 -13.89
N ARG A 233 3.33 6.89 -15.07
CA ARG A 233 2.53 5.75 -15.59
C ARG A 233 1.48 5.26 -14.57
N HIS A 234 0.78 6.19 -13.93
CA HIS A 234 -0.20 5.92 -12.86
C HIS A 234 0.40 5.29 -11.58
N GLN A 235 1.71 5.30 -11.42
CA GLN A 235 2.39 4.88 -10.21
C GLN A 235 2.81 6.12 -9.41
N LYS A 236 2.44 6.18 -8.15
CA LYS A 236 2.83 7.25 -7.21
C LYS A 236 4.35 7.26 -7.06
N VAL A 237 4.96 8.45 -7.03
CA VAL A 237 6.41 8.65 -6.92
C VAL A 237 6.76 9.60 -5.78
N VAL A 238 5.96 10.65 -5.60
CA VAL A 238 6.10 11.61 -4.49
C VAL A 238 4.73 11.80 -3.87
N GLU A 239 4.66 11.65 -2.56
CA GLU A 239 3.47 11.86 -1.75
C GLU A 239 3.77 12.88 -0.66
N GLU A 240 2.79 13.75 -0.37
CA GLU A 240 2.92 14.74 0.70
C GLU A 240 1.68 14.80 1.59
N ALA A 241 1.86 15.21 2.83
CA ALA A 241 0.79 15.47 3.78
C ALA A 241 1.17 16.63 4.71
N PRO A 242 0.24 17.59 4.95
CA PRO A 242 -1.04 17.76 4.27
C PRO A 242 -0.88 18.27 2.84
N SER A 243 -1.93 18.16 2.04
CA SER A 243 -1.97 18.73 0.68
C SER A 243 -1.92 20.25 0.72
N SER A 244 -1.04 20.82 -0.13
CA SER A 244 -0.89 22.28 -0.28
C SER A 244 -2.09 22.96 -0.96
N VAL A 245 -2.98 22.17 -1.59
CA VAL A 245 -4.11 22.73 -2.38
C VAL A 245 -5.46 22.66 -1.66
N LEU A 246 -5.57 21.93 -0.54
CA LEU A 246 -6.81 21.82 0.20
C LEU A 246 -6.98 22.97 1.21
N THR A 247 -8.19 23.50 1.25
CA THR A 247 -8.63 24.35 2.37
C THR A 247 -9.08 23.46 3.53
N GLU A 248 -9.13 24.01 4.73
CA GLU A 248 -9.63 23.31 5.91
C GLU A 248 -11.04 22.76 5.70
N LYS A 249 -11.92 23.55 5.05
CA LYS A 249 -13.29 23.17 4.72
C LYS A 249 -13.32 21.94 3.80
N ILE A 250 -12.57 21.94 2.71
CA ILE A 250 -12.57 20.83 1.75
C ILE A 250 -11.96 19.57 2.41
N ARG A 251 -10.92 19.73 3.21
CA ARG A 251 -10.31 18.63 3.98
C ARG A 251 -11.32 17.95 4.88
N GLU A 252 -12.12 18.75 5.61
CA GLU A 252 -13.16 18.22 6.48
C GLU A 252 -14.27 17.51 5.69
N GLU A 253 -14.74 18.10 4.59
CA GLU A 253 -15.76 17.50 3.73
C GLU A 253 -15.29 16.15 3.14
N MET A 254 -14.07 16.10 2.62
CA MET A 254 -13.48 14.86 2.12
C MET A 254 -13.28 13.82 3.23
N GLY A 255 -12.82 14.26 4.40
CA GLY A 255 -12.64 13.41 5.57
C GLY A 255 -13.97 12.76 6.01
N GLN A 256 -15.04 13.54 6.08
CA GLN A 256 -16.38 13.05 6.41
C GLN A 256 -16.88 12.05 5.35
N CYS A 257 -16.69 12.34 4.06
CA CYS A 257 -17.04 11.42 2.99
C CYS A 257 -16.28 10.08 3.14
N ALA A 258 -14.98 10.12 3.43
CA ALA A 258 -14.19 8.92 3.64
C ALA A 258 -14.67 8.09 4.85
N VAL A 259 -15.03 8.75 5.94
CA VAL A 259 -15.62 8.09 7.12
C VAL A 259 -16.98 7.46 6.77
N MET A 260 -17.80 8.11 5.95
CA MET A 260 -19.08 7.54 5.49
C MET A 260 -18.88 6.29 4.65
N VAL A 261 -17.93 6.29 3.70
CA VAL A 261 -17.56 5.10 2.89
C VAL A 261 -17.15 3.95 3.82
N ALA A 262 -16.23 4.23 4.75
CA ALA A 262 -15.73 3.22 5.68
C ALA A 262 -16.84 2.65 6.60
N LYS A 263 -17.77 3.50 7.07
CA LYS A 263 -18.95 3.06 7.84
C LYS A 263 -19.87 2.18 7.04
N ALA A 264 -20.14 2.54 5.77
CA ALA A 264 -21.03 1.78 4.89
C ALA A 264 -20.57 0.34 4.69
N CYS A 265 -19.26 0.10 4.63
CA CYS A 265 -18.70 -1.25 4.52
C CYS A 265 -18.25 -1.86 5.86
N LYS A 266 -18.58 -1.24 6.99
CA LYS A 266 -18.19 -1.68 8.34
C LYS A 266 -16.68 -1.95 8.45
N TYR A 267 -15.90 -1.00 7.93
CA TYR A 267 -14.46 -1.14 7.79
C TYR A 267 -13.73 -1.26 9.13
N VAL A 268 -12.74 -2.15 9.19
CA VAL A 268 -11.89 -2.38 10.35
C VAL A 268 -10.42 -2.34 9.92
N GLY A 269 -9.58 -1.70 10.71
CA GLY A 269 -8.16 -1.50 10.42
C GLY A 269 -7.87 -0.19 9.68
N ALA A 270 -6.67 -0.09 9.13
CA ALA A 270 -6.24 1.05 8.32
C ALA A 270 -6.64 0.85 6.86
N GLY A 271 -7.30 1.84 6.28
CA GLY A 271 -7.71 1.86 4.88
C GLY A 271 -7.61 3.27 4.30
N THR A 272 -7.72 3.40 3.01
CA THR A 272 -7.58 4.68 2.32
C THR A 272 -8.68 4.88 1.30
N VAL A 273 -9.33 6.03 1.34
CA VAL A 273 -10.34 6.44 0.35
C VAL A 273 -9.71 7.45 -0.59
N GLU A 274 -9.67 7.11 -1.88
CA GLU A 274 -9.04 7.92 -2.92
C GLU A 274 -10.08 8.78 -3.64
N PHE A 275 -9.69 10.02 -3.94
CA PHE A 275 -10.50 11.01 -4.62
C PHE A 275 -9.73 11.70 -5.74
N LEU A 276 -10.45 12.12 -6.78
CA LEU A 276 -9.98 13.09 -7.76
C LEU A 276 -10.47 14.48 -7.36
N LEU A 277 -9.57 15.46 -7.35
CA LEU A 277 -9.91 16.87 -7.13
C LEU A 277 -9.68 17.63 -8.42
N ASP A 278 -10.71 18.32 -8.93
CA ASP A 278 -10.63 19.12 -10.14
C ASP A 278 -10.06 20.55 -9.88
N GLU A 279 -9.83 21.32 -10.93
CA GLU A 279 -9.33 22.70 -10.85
C GLU A 279 -10.28 23.64 -10.09
N ASN A 280 -11.59 23.33 -10.08
CA ASN A 280 -12.61 24.10 -9.37
C ASN A 280 -12.79 23.66 -7.91
N LYS A 281 -11.91 22.77 -7.43
CA LYS A 281 -11.95 22.19 -6.09
C LYS A 281 -13.17 21.30 -5.81
N ASN A 282 -13.84 20.78 -6.85
CA ASN A 282 -14.79 19.70 -6.69
C ASN A 282 -14.03 18.39 -6.55
N PHE A 283 -14.42 17.55 -5.60
CA PHE A 283 -13.81 16.24 -5.41
C PHE A 283 -14.78 15.11 -5.75
N TYR A 284 -14.25 14.00 -6.21
CA TYR A 284 -15.02 12.84 -6.66
C TYR A 284 -14.39 11.57 -6.13
N PHE A 285 -15.19 10.70 -5.53
CA PHE A 285 -14.75 9.39 -5.08
C PHE A 285 -14.21 8.56 -6.25
N LEU A 286 -13.05 7.96 -6.06
CA LEU A 286 -12.41 7.08 -7.04
C LEU A 286 -12.53 5.61 -6.63
N GLU A 287 -11.93 5.26 -5.49
CA GLU A 287 -11.92 3.91 -4.94
C GLU A 287 -11.55 3.90 -3.45
N MET A 288 -11.65 2.73 -2.82
CA MET A 288 -11.12 2.51 -1.48
C MET A 288 -10.12 1.36 -1.49
N ASN A 289 -8.91 1.62 -1.03
CA ASN A 289 -7.91 0.59 -0.78
C ASN A 289 -8.11 0.01 0.62
N THR A 290 -8.40 -1.29 0.67
CA THR A 290 -8.76 -2.00 1.90
C THR A 290 -7.53 -2.56 2.63
N ARG A 291 -6.48 -1.78 2.71
CA ARG A 291 -5.17 -2.14 3.29
C ARG A 291 -4.39 -0.89 3.73
N LEU A 292 -3.31 -1.13 4.44
CA LEU A 292 -2.25 -0.13 4.60
C LEU A 292 -1.64 0.21 3.23
N GLN A 293 -1.26 1.45 3.00
CA GLN A 293 -0.58 1.87 1.76
C GLN A 293 0.92 2.14 1.99
N VAL A 294 1.70 2.17 0.90
CA VAL A 294 3.14 2.47 0.95
C VAL A 294 3.35 3.80 1.65
N GLU A 295 2.60 4.81 1.26
CA GLU A 295 2.66 6.21 1.68
C GLU A 295 2.08 6.52 3.08
N HIS A 296 1.81 5.47 3.89
CA HIS A 296 1.35 5.67 5.27
C HIS A 296 2.30 6.49 6.15
N PRO A 297 3.63 6.50 5.92
CA PRO A 297 4.57 7.25 6.75
C PRO A 297 4.29 8.75 6.81
N VAL A 298 3.84 9.39 5.72
CA VAL A 298 3.55 10.83 5.75
C VAL A 298 2.38 11.14 6.68
N THR A 299 1.36 10.27 6.74
CA THR A 299 0.27 10.38 7.72
C THR A 299 0.78 10.19 9.14
N GLU A 300 1.66 9.22 9.38
CA GLU A 300 2.24 8.99 10.70
C GLU A 300 3.03 10.21 11.20
N TYR A 301 3.79 10.85 10.31
CA TYR A 301 4.57 12.04 10.65
C TYR A 301 3.70 13.24 11.03
N ILE A 302 2.59 13.47 10.34
CA ILE A 302 1.72 14.62 10.62
C ILE A 302 0.73 14.38 11.77
N THR A 303 0.53 13.12 12.19
CA THR A 303 -0.42 12.79 13.27
C THR A 303 0.25 12.31 14.54
N GLY A 304 1.51 11.87 14.46
CA GLY A 304 2.22 11.23 15.57
C GLY A 304 1.75 9.81 15.90
N LEU A 305 0.89 9.21 15.06
CA LEU A 305 0.39 7.85 15.23
C LEU A 305 1.27 6.84 14.50
N ASP A 306 1.41 5.63 15.04
CA ASP A 306 1.97 4.47 14.34
C ASP A 306 0.81 3.59 13.87
N LEU A 307 0.51 3.63 12.56
CA LEU A 307 -0.64 2.94 11.97
C LEU A 307 -0.56 1.42 12.11
N VAL A 308 0.63 0.85 12.09
CA VAL A 308 0.80 -0.60 12.28
C VAL A 308 0.51 -0.99 13.72
N LYS A 309 0.93 -0.19 14.70
CA LYS A 309 0.57 -0.43 16.10
C LYS A 309 -0.93 -0.32 16.32
N GLU A 310 -1.58 0.67 15.69
CA GLU A 310 -3.03 0.81 15.76
C GLU A 310 -3.74 -0.39 15.11
N GLN A 311 -3.29 -0.88 13.94
CA GLN A 311 -3.83 -2.10 13.33
C GLN A 311 -3.71 -3.32 14.27
N ILE A 312 -2.57 -3.48 14.95
CA ILE A 312 -2.36 -4.58 15.91
C ILE A 312 -3.28 -4.45 17.13
N LYS A 313 -3.45 -3.24 17.69
CA LYS A 313 -4.38 -2.98 18.80
C LYS A 313 -5.83 -3.29 18.40
N ILE A 314 -6.26 -2.81 17.24
CA ILE A 314 -7.60 -3.07 16.69
C ILE A 314 -7.83 -4.58 16.52
N ALA A 315 -6.85 -5.29 15.97
CA ALA A 315 -6.92 -6.75 15.80
C ALA A 315 -6.95 -7.54 17.12
N ARG A 316 -6.50 -6.92 18.22
CA ARG A 316 -6.68 -7.44 19.58
C ARG A 316 -8.06 -7.16 20.18
N GLY A 317 -8.93 -6.44 19.44
CA GLY A 317 -10.25 -6.03 19.92
C GLY A 317 -10.25 -4.75 20.77
N GLU A 318 -9.14 -4.00 20.78
CA GLU A 318 -9.04 -2.73 21.49
C GLU A 318 -9.82 -1.63 20.73
N LYS A 319 -10.45 -0.73 21.50
CA LYS A 319 -11.09 0.47 20.95
C LYS A 319 -10.02 1.50 20.58
N LEU A 320 -10.32 2.35 19.60
CA LEU A 320 -9.50 3.54 19.34
C LEU A 320 -9.37 4.36 20.63
N SER A 321 -8.15 4.70 20.98
CA SER A 321 -7.84 5.48 22.21
C SER A 321 -8.04 6.99 22.03
N PHE A 322 -8.47 7.44 20.84
CA PHE A 322 -8.67 8.85 20.47
C PHE A 322 -9.93 8.99 19.63
N LYS A 323 -10.45 10.22 19.57
CA LYS A 323 -11.60 10.63 18.75
C LYS A 323 -11.12 11.56 17.64
N GLN A 324 -11.98 11.83 16.66
CA GLN A 324 -11.68 12.77 15.57
C GLN A 324 -11.26 14.15 16.09
N SER A 325 -11.88 14.64 17.15
CA SER A 325 -11.56 15.94 17.78
C SER A 325 -10.17 16.03 18.41
N ASP A 326 -9.55 14.90 18.69
CA ASP A 326 -8.24 14.84 19.35
C ASP A 326 -7.10 14.89 18.33
N LEU A 327 -7.43 14.63 17.04
CA LEU A 327 -6.48 14.59 15.95
C LEU A 327 -6.16 15.99 15.43
N LYS A 328 -4.88 16.24 15.19
CA LYS A 328 -4.37 17.51 14.64
C LYS A 328 -3.26 17.25 13.65
N ILE A 329 -3.15 18.11 12.65
CA ILE A 329 -2.01 18.12 11.74
C ILE A 329 -0.82 18.79 12.45
N LEU A 330 0.28 18.07 12.54
CA LEU A 330 1.53 18.54 13.14
C LEU A 330 2.61 18.62 12.07
N GLY A 331 2.87 19.82 11.59
CA GLY A 331 3.91 20.03 10.57
C GLY A 331 3.52 19.56 9.17
N HIS A 332 4.52 19.05 8.44
CA HIS A 332 4.39 18.60 7.06
C HIS A 332 5.37 17.46 6.80
N ALA A 333 4.99 16.49 5.99
CA ALA A 333 5.82 15.36 5.61
C ALA A 333 5.75 15.11 4.10
N MET A 334 6.85 14.63 3.54
CA MET A 334 6.94 14.23 2.14
C MET A 334 7.62 12.88 2.04
N GLU A 335 7.07 11.98 1.22
CA GLU A 335 7.66 10.69 0.89
C GLU A 335 8.12 10.70 -0.57
N ILE A 336 9.26 10.09 -0.81
CA ILE A 336 9.81 9.91 -2.15
C ILE A 336 10.15 8.43 -2.32
N ARG A 337 9.59 7.81 -3.36
CA ARG A 337 9.90 6.44 -3.71
C ARG A 337 11.12 6.36 -4.60
N VAL A 338 12.10 5.58 -4.18
CA VAL A 338 13.30 5.33 -4.98
C VAL A 338 13.23 3.92 -5.54
N TYR A 339 13.19 3.80 -6.86
CA TYR A 339 13.09 2.55 -7.60
C TYR A 339 14.38 2.27 -8.38
N ALA A 340 14.70 0.96 -8.56
CA ALA A 340 15.71 0.53 -9.51
C ALA A 340 15.11 0.55 -10.93
N GLU A 341 15.34 1.64 -11.65
CA GLU A 341 14.79 1.91 -12.98
C GLU A 341 15.82 2.60 -13.85
N ASP A 342 15.75 2.35 -15.16
CA ASP A 342 16.60 2.98 -16.17
C ASP A 342 15.91 4.22 -16.77
N PRO A 343 16.37 5.45 -16.45
CA PRO A 343 15.79 6.70 -16.98
C PRO A 343 15.95 6.84 -18.48
N GLU A 344 17.01 6.29 -19.07
CA GLU A 344 17.29 6.39 -20.50
C GLU A 344 16.38 5.47 -21.30
N ASN A 345 15.89 4.39 -20.65
CA ASN A 345 14.97 3.43 -21.26
C ASN A 345 13.54 3.58 -20.73
N ASN A 346 13.05 4.82 -20.68
CA ASN A 346 11.70 5.17 -20.22
C ASN A 346 11.37 4.64 -18.81
N PHE A 347 12.35 4.61 -17.91
CA PHE A 347 12.16 4.13 -16.53
C PHE A 347 11.61 2.69 -16.47
N LEU A 348 12.06 1.82 -17.36
CA LEU A 348 11.79 0.39 -17.20
C LEU A 348 12.52 -0.12 -15.96
N PRO A 349 11.96 -1.13 -15.27
CA PRO A 349 12.67 -1.78 -14.18
C PRO A 349 14.04 -2.25 -14.62
N ASP A 350 15.06 -1.89 -13.87
CA ASP A 350 16.44 -2.31 -14.09
C ASP A 350 16.89 -3.27 -13.00
N ILE A 351 17.68 -4.25 -13.39
CA ILE A 351 18.23 -5.28 -12.50
C ILE A 351 19.75 -5.16 -12.49
N GLY A 352 20.34 -5.30 -11.31
CA GLY A 352 21.78 -5.21 -11.18
C GLY A 352 22.26 -5.26 -9.74
N THR A 353 23.53 -4.98 -9.55
CA THR A 353 24.15 -4.85 -8.25
C THR A 353 24.46 -3.40 -7.95
N LEU A 354 23.92 -2.87 -6.86
CA LEU A 354 24.26 -1.54 -6.39
C LEU A 354 25.72 -1.52 -5.97
N GLN A 355 26.54 -0.71 -6.65
CA GLN A 355 27.95 -0.52 -6.31
C GLN A 355 28.10 0.34 -5.06
N THR A 356 27.22 1.32 -4.89
CA THR A 356 27.18 2.19 -3.72
C THR A 356 25.72 2.43 -3.33
N TYR A 357 25.41 2.23 -2.06
CA TYR A 357 24.12 2.57 -1.49
C TYR A 357 24.31 3.37 -0.21
N LYS A 358 23.72 4.56 -0.15
CA LYS A 358 23.73 5.41 1.03
C LYS A 358 22.32 5.90 1.31
N ALA A 359 21.67 5.29 2.31
CA ALA A 359 20.37 5.73 2.77
C ALA A 359 20.45 7.17 3.33
N PRO A 360 19.49 8.05 3.01
CA PRO A 360 19.43 9.38 3.60
C PRO A 360 19.23 9.28 5.10
N GLN A 361 19.88 10.17 5.85
CA GLN A 361 19.86 10.19 7.32
C GLN A 361 19.81 11.64 7.81
N GLY A 362 19.34 11.81 9.03
CA GLY A 362 19.31 13.11 9.72
C GLY A 362 18.02 13.35 10.48
N PRO A 363 17.93 14.46 11.23
CA PRO A 363 16.70 14.82 11.93
C PRO A 363 15.52 14.93 10.98
N GLY A 364 14.40 14.28 11.31
CA GLY A 364 13.20 14.30 10.49
C GLY A 364 13.25 13.41 9.24
N VAL A 365 14.33 12.64 9.03
CA VAL A 365 14.45 11.69 7.91
C VAL A 365 14.15 10.28 8.39
N ARG A 366 13.22 9.61 7.71
CA ARG A 366 12.95 8.18 7.83
C ARG A 366 13.24 7.51 6.49
N CYS A 367 13.94 6.39 6.53
CA CYS A 367 14.15 5.54 5.37
C CYS A 367 13.62 4.14 5.70
N ASP A 368 12.60 3.71 4.96
CA ASP A 368 12.10 2.34 5.01
C ASP A 368 12.71 1.59 3.83
N ASP A 369 13.77 0.85 4.10
CA ASP A 369 14.52 0.12 3.08
C ASP A 369 14.81 -1.33 3.51
N ALA A 370 15.32 -2.11 2.57
CA ALA A 370 15.75 -3.48 2.80
C ALA A 370 17.26 -3.61 3.11
N PHE A 371 18.00 -2.49 3.17
CA PHE A 371 19.45 -2.46 3.34
C PHE A 371 19.83 -1.80 4.68
N GLU A 372 20.04 -2.58 5.76
CA GLU A 372 20.20 -2.01 7.11
C GLU A 372 21.36 -2.61 7.94
N GLU A 373 22.39 -3.16 7.33
CA GLU A 373 23.43 -3.86 8.11
C GLU A 373 24.22 -2.92 9.06
N GLY A 374 24.61 -1.73 8.62
CA GLY A 374 25.30 -0.77 9.47
C GLY A 374 24.45 -0.25 10.63
N ARG A 375 23.14 -0.03 10.39
CA ARG A 375 22.20 0.42 11.45
C ARG A 375 21.90 -0.66 12.47
N THR A 376 21.82 -1.93 12.04
CA THR A 376 21.57 -3.04 12.96
C THR A 376 22.71 -3.20 13.95
N PHE A 377 23.96 -3.06 13.52
CA PHE A 377 25.11 -3.09 14.41
C PHE A 377 25.11 -1.91 15.39
N ALA A 378 24.85 -0.69 14.92
CA ALA A 378 24.76 0.49 15.78
C ALA A 378 23.70 0.35 16.87
N ARG A 379 22.56 -0.28 16.58
CA ARG A 379 21.49 -0.52 17.54
C ARG A 379 21.77 -1.64 18.51
N SER A 380 22.40 -2.74 18.06
CA SER A 380 22.67 -3.88 18.94
C SER A 380 23.87 -3.65 19.86
N GLU A 381 24.92 -2.97 19.36
CA GLU A 381 26.17 -2.80 20.09
C GLU A 381 26.36 -1.38 20.63
N GLY A 382 25.45 -0.43 20.28
CA GLY A 382 25.57 0.96 20.70
C GLY A 382 26.73 1.73 20.04
N ILE A 383 27.33 1.17 18.99
CA ILE A 383 28.47 1.76 18.29
C ILE A 383 28.02 2.24 16.90
N LEU A 384 28.11 3.54 16.65
CA LEU A 384 27.81 4.14 15.36
C LEU A 384 28.98 3.88 14.38
N VAL A 385 28.71 3.21 13.26
CA VAL A 385 29.71 2.86 12.24
C VAL A 385 29.28 3.33 10.86
N GLY A 386 30.27 3.66 10.02
CA GLY A 386 30.01 4.05 8.62
C GLY A 386 29.81 2.84 7.70
N ILE A 387 29.61 3.11 6.42
CA ILE A 387 29.27 2.11 5.40
C ILE A 387 30.36 1.07 5.20
N SER A 388 31.62 1.50 5.13
CA SER A 388 32.77 0.60 4.99
C SER A 388 32.93 -0.31 6.20
N SER A 389 32.64 0.20 7.38
CA SER A 389 32.59 -0.60 8.62
C SER A 389 31.45 -1.62 8.61
N GLY A 390 30.29 -1.27 8.07
CA GLY A 390 29.17 -2.19 7.85
C GLY A 390 29.53 -3.34 6.91
N ALA A 391 30.26 -3.04 5.83
CA ALA A 391 30.77 -4.06 4.90
C ALA A 391 31.82 -4.99 5.56
N ALA A 392 32.71 -4.45 6.39
CA ALA A 392 33.69 -5.22 7.12
C ALA A 392 33.03 -6.18 8.15
N LEU A 393 31.99 -5.68 8.84
CA LEU A 393 31.18 -6.51 9.78
C LEU A 393 30.47 -7.64 9.05
N LYS A 394 29.93 -7.37 7.86
CA LYS A 394 29.29 -8.42 7.05
C LYS A 394 30.27 -9.49 6.60
N ALA A 395 31.44 -9.10 6.16
CA ALA A 395 32.49 -10.04 5.79
C ALA A 395 32.90 -10.90 7.00
N ALA A 396 33.05 -10.30 8.17
CA ALA A 396 33.36 -11.02 9.42
C ALA A 396 32.25 -12.02 9.80
N ASP A 397 30.99 -11.64 9.69
CA ASP A 397 29.83 -12.53 9.95
C ASP A 397 29.80 -13.73 8.99
N ILE A 398 30.05 -13.52 7.69
CA ILE A 398 30.18 -14.61 6.70
C ILE A 398 31.32 -15.54 7.01
N LEU A 399 32.47 -14.98 7.36
CA LEU A 399 33.64 -15.78 7.71
C LEU A 399 33.44 -16.57 9.00
N ALA A 400 32.78 -15.99 10.00
CA ALA A 400 32.49 -16.65 11.28
C ALA A 400 31.57 -17.88 11.12
N LYS A 401 30.67 -17.84 10.16
CA LYS A 401 29.75 -18.96 9.88
C LYS A 401 30.34 -20.12 9.10
N ARG A 402 31.54 -19.98 8.58
CA ARG A 402 32.20 -21.06 7.86
C ARG A 402 32.69 -22.15 8.82
N PRO A 403 32.44 -23.44 8.54
CA PRO A 403 32.84 -24.55 9.42
C PRO A 403 34.34 -24.56 9.77
N GLU A 404 35.19 -24.20 8.80
CA GLU A 404 36.64 -24.15 8.96
C GLU A 404 37.14 -23.06 9.92
N ASN A 405 36.26 -22.09 10.26
CA ASN A 405 36.57 -20.99 11.16
C ASN A 405 35.99 -21.18 12.58
N LYS A 406 35.36 -22.32 12.84
CA LYS A 406 34.82 -22.62 14.18
C LYS A 406 35.94 -22.59 15.23
N GLY A 407 35.73 -21.80 16.28
CA GLY A 407 36.66 -21.59 17.37
C GLY A 407 37.82 -20.62 17.08
N LYS A 408 37.81 -19.96 15.91
CA LYS A 408 38.79 -18.92 15.57
C LYS A 408 38.27 -17.53 15.98
N THR A 409 39.18 -16.65 16.37
CA THR A 409 38.90 -15.24 16.58
C THR A 409 39.00 -14.52 15.26
N ILE A 410 37.91 -13.76 14.91
CA ILE A 410 37.86 -12.92 13.71
C ILE A 410 37.87 -11.46 14.17
N VAL A 411 38.86 -10.71 13.69
CA VAL A 411 38.99 -9.28 13.97
C VAL A 411 38.51 -8.51 12.77
N ALA A 412 37.49 -7.64 12.97
CA ALA A 412 37.01 -6.70 11.96
C ALA A 412 37.48 -5.29 12.32
N LEU A 413 38.23 -4.65 11.43
CA LEU A 413 38.59 -3.25 11.59
C LEU A 413 37.46 -2.38 11.09
N LEU A 414 37.00 -1.46 11.91
CA LEU A 414 35.93 -0.47 11.59
C LEU A 414 36.60 0.87 11.25
N PRO A 415 36.85 1.14 9.96
CA PRO A 415 37.73 2.25 9.56
C PRO A 415 37.07 3.64 9.62
N ASP A 416 35.75 3.70 9.79
CA ASP A 416 34.98 4.95 9.79
C ASP A 416 33.92 4.97 10.88
N SER A 417 33.54 6.19 11.29
CA SER A 417 32.42 6.42 12.22
C SER A 417 31.12 6.64 11.43
N GLY A 418 29.97 6.45 12.08
CA GLY A 418 28.66 6.73 11.49
C GLY A 418 28.36 8.20 11.27
N ASP A 419 29.27 9.09 11.60
CA ASP A 419 29.13 10.56 11.49
C ASP A 419 29.49 11.09 10.09
N ARG A 420 29.81 10.24 9.13
CA ARG A 420 30.19 10.60 7.76
C ARG A 420 29.24 10.00 6.73
#